data_a295aefd9b617999337ebb5b03fda4e0
#
_entry.id   a295aefd9b617999337ebb5b03fda4e0
#
_cell.length_a   1.000
_cell.length_b   1.000
_cell.length_c   1.000
_cell.angle_alpha   90.00
_cell.angle_beta   90.00
_cell.angle_gamma   90.00
#
_symmetry.space_group_name_H-M   'P 1'
#
loop_
_entity.id
_entity.type
_entity.pdbx_description
1 polymer ?
#
loop_
_entity_poly.entity_id
_entity_poly.type
_entity_poly.pdbx_seq_one_letter_code
_entity_poly.pdbx_strand_id
1 'polypeptide(L)'
;MKKLSVLFVAAMMSIFLAACSMEPGFPYGKKDEQDKTKSSDELSVGLSISTLNNPFFVTLADAAKAQAGENGVKITVADAQDDASKQASDVENLIQKGVDLIIINPVDSASVTSAVDSANAKNIPVITVDRVSEGGEVVAHIASDNAAGGALAGEYLMTLIEEGTEVAMLEGVAGSSAARDRGEGFLSVVD
;
A
#
# COMPACT_ATOMS: atom_id res chain seq x y z
N MET A 1 2.82 -26.47 -73.46
CA MET A 1 2.15 -25.23 -72.92
C MET A 1 1.39 -25.44 -71.63
N LYS A 2 0.77 -26.60 -71.37
CA LYS A 2 0.00 -26.84 -70.15
C LYS A 2 0.83 -26.98 -68.86
N LYS A 3 2.09 -27.37 -68.91
CA LYS A 3 2.97 -27.53 -67.74
C LYS A 3 3.58 -26.20 -67.26
N LEU A 4 3.68 -25.18 -68.08
CA LEU A 4 4.23 -23.89 -67.77
C LEU A 4 3.19 -23.01 -67.00
N SER A 5 1.90 -23.19 -67.33
CA SER A 5 0.80 -22.48 -66.63
C SER A 5 0.58 -22.93 -65.16
N VAL A 6 0.84 -24.22 -64.87
CA VAL A 6 0.69 -24.76 -63.50
C VAL A 6 1.80 -24.24 -62.56
N LEU A 7 3.03 -24.06 -63.08
CA LEU A 7 4.14 -23.49 -62.34
C LEU A 7 3.92 -22.01 -62.01
N PHE A 8 3.26 -21.24 -62.89
CA PHE A 8 2.97 -19.83 -62.67
C PHE A 8 1.87 -19.61 -61.63
N VAL A 9 0.87 -20.49 -61.59
CA VAL A 9 -0.23 -20.44 -60.61
C VAL A 9 0.27 -20.85 -59.21
N ALA A 10 1.17 -21.83 -59.12
CA ALA A 10 1.78 -22.22 -57.85
C ALA A 10 2.72 -21.14 -57.26
N ALA A 11 3.45 -20.41 -58.13
CA ALA A 11 4.30 -19.29 -57.69
C ALA A 11 3.49 -18.05 -57.25
N MET A 12 2.33 -17.79 -57.84
CA MET A 12 1.44 -16.70 -57.42
C MET A 12 0.72 -17.00 -56.10
N MET A 13 0.44 -18.26 -55.78
CA MET A 13 -0.25 -18.66 -54.54
C MET A 13 0.67 -18.60 -53.33
N SER A 14 1.97 -18.66 -53.51
CA SER A 14 2.97 -18.52 -52.41
C SER A 14 3.22 -17.06 -51.99
N ILE A 15 2.82 -16.07 -52.79
CA ILE A 15 3.03 -14.64 -52.47
C ILE A 15 1.88 -14.09 -51.62
N PHE A 16 0.69 -14.77 -51.60
CA PHE A 16 -0.46 -14.32 -50.80
C PHE A 16 -0.44 -14.76 -49.33
N LEU A 17 0.46 -15.63 -48.93
CA LEU A 17 0.59 -16.08 -47.55
C LEU A 17 1.53 -15.22 -46.68
N ALA A 18 2.22 -14.23 -47.26
CA ALA A 18 3.16 -13.36 -46.56
C ALA A 18 2.55 -11.96 -46.20
N ALA A 19 1.29 -11.71 -46.50
CA ALA A 19 0.67 -10.39 -46.37
C ALA A 19 -0.27 -10.22 -45.16
N CYS A 20 -0.25 -11.12 -44.17
CA CYS A 20 -1.12 -11.04 -42.98
C CYS A 20 -0.37 -10.76 -41.68
N SER A 21 0.67 -9.92 -41.70
CA SER A 21 1.28 -9.40 -40.48
C SER A 21 1.81 -7.97 -40.64
N MET A 22 0.99 -7.10 -41.26
CA MET A 22 1.17 -5.66 -41.14
C MET A 22 0.08 -5.15 -40.18
N GLU A 23 0.31 -5.23 -38.89
CA GLU A 23 -0.37 -4.36 -37.92
C GLU A 23 0.10 -2.92 -38.19
N PRO A 24 -0.82 -1.93 -38.25
CA PRO A 24 -0.43 -0.54 -38.36
C PRO A 24 0.33 -0.15 -37.09
N GLY A 25 1.63 0.06 -37.23
CA GLY A 25 2.49 0.50 -36.15
C GLY A 25 2.08 1.87 -35.63
N PHE A 26 1.41 1.90 -34.52
CA PHE A 26 1.45 3.05 -33.65
C PHE A 26 2.84 3.09 -32.99
N PRO A 27 3.54 4.24 -32.97
CA PRO A 27 4.85 4.35 -32.37
C PRO A 27 4.70 4.51 -30.85
N TYR A 28 4.23 3.46 -30.18
CA TYR A 28 4.40 3.29 -28.76
C TYR A 28 5.41 2.18 -28.57
N GLY A 29 6.64 2.58 -28.28
CA GLY A 29 7.70 1.63 -27.94
C GLY A 29 7.29 0.83 -26.71
N LYS A 30 6.72 -0.37 -26.92
CA LYS A 30 6.79 -1.40 -25.92
C LYS A 30 8.26 -1.80 -25.81
N LYS A 31 8.95 -1.30 -24.80
CA LYS A 31 10.02 -2.06 -24.19
C LYS A 31 9.35 -3.34 -23.69
N ASP A 32 9.67 -4.47 -24.31
CA ASP A 32 9.52 -5.78 -23.68
C ASP A 32 10.54 -5.83 -22.53
N GLU A 33 10.26 -5.13 -21.44
CA GLU A 33 10.74 -5.55 -20.14
C GLU A 33 9.99 -6.85 -19.86
N GLN A 34 10.67 -7.97 -20.03
CA GLN A 34 10.27 -9.23 -19.42
C GLN A 34 10.16 -8.92 -17.93
N ASP A 35 8.93 -8.68 -17.49
CA ASP A 35 8.56 -8.65 -16.09
C ASP A 35 8.84 -10.07 -15.57
N LYS A 36 10.06 -10.25 -15.06
CA LYS A 36 10.44 -11.47 -14.34
C LYS A 36 9.71 -11.41 -13.03
N THR A 37 8.50 -11.92 -13.00
CA THR A 37 7.74 -12.11 -11.77
C THR A 37 8.62 -12.93 -10.82
N LYS A 38 9.08 -12.31 -9.75
CA LYS A 38 9.84 -12.98 -8.68
C LYS A 38 8.98 -14.10 -8.10
N SER A 39 9.61 -15.21 -7.75
CA SER A 39 8.96 -16.24 -6.94
C SER A 39 8.74 -15.73 -5.51
N SER A 40 7.79 -16.30 -4.76
CA SER A 40 7.45 -15.81 -3.42
C SER A 40 8.63 -15.80 -2.45
N ASP A 41 9.54 -16.76 -2.57
CA ASP A 41 10.76 -16.87 -1.77
C ASP A 41 11.84 -15.82 -2.13
N GLU A 42 11.68 -15.14 -3.27
CA GLU A 42 12.51 -14.01 -3.69
C GLU A 42 11.90 -12.66 -3.28
N LEU A 43 10.61 -12.64 -2.89
CA LEU A 43 9.94 -11.41 -2.46
C LEU A 43 10.36 -11.02 -1.04
N SER A 44 10.48 -9.71 -0.84
CA SER A 44 10.83 -9.11 0.43
C SER A 44 9.93 -7.93 0.76
N VAL A 45 9.43 -7.90 1.99
CA VAL A 45 8.55 -6.84 2.50
C VAL A 45 9.22 -6.12 3.66
N GLY A 46 9.17 -4.79 3.65
CA GLY A 46 9.48 -3.97 4.80
C GLY A 46 8.23 -3.61 5.58
N LEU A 47 8.22 -3.76 6.89
CA LEU A 47 7.17 -3.25 7.77
C LEU A 47 7.77 -2.22 8.71
N SER A 48 7.40 -0.95 8.53
CA SER A 48 7.72 0.14 9.45
C SER A 48 6.52 0.37 10.37
N ILE A 49 6.72 0.11 11.67
CA ILE A 49 5.66 0.23 12.67
C ILE A 49 5.94 1.43 13.59
N SER A 50 4.91 2.15 13.99
CA SER A 50 5.04 3.35 14.83
C SER A 50 5.71 3.04 16.16
N THR A 51 5.31 1.94 16.82
CA THR A 51 5.90 1.50 18.08
C THR A 51 5.56 0.05 18.36
N LEU A 52 6.46 -0.67 18.99
CA LEU A 52 6.20 -1.99 19.59
C LEU A 52 5.94 -1.94 21.10
N ASN A 53 5.78 -0.74 21.67
CA ASN A 53 5.35 -0.58 23.07
C ASN A 53 3.84 -0.76 23.25
N ASN A 54 3.06 -0.75 22.15
CA ASN A 54 1.62 -0.99 22.17
C ASN A 54 1.31 -2.43 21.78
N PRO A 55 0.60 -3.23 22.61
CA PRO A 55 0.26 -4.61 22.32
C PRO A 55 -0.51 -4.82 21.02
N PHE A 56 -1.32 -3.86 20.57
CA PHE A 56 -2.00 -3.90 19.29
C PHE A 56 -1.00 -3.98 18.12
N PHE A 57 0.02 -3.14 18.13
CA PHE A 57 1.03 -3.12 17.07
C PHE A 57 1.99 -4.30 17.14
N VAL A 58 2.23 -4.86 18.33
CA VAL A 58 2.94 -6.15 18.47
C VAL A 58 2.17 -7.25 17.76
N THR A 59 0.86 -7.36 18.02
CA THR A 59 -0.01 -8.35 17.39
C THR A 59 -0.06 -8.17 15.87
N LEU A 60 -0.14 -6.92 15.39
CA LEU A 60 -0.12 -6.61 13.96
C LEU A 60 1.20 -7.06 13.31
N ALA A 61 2.34 -6.74 13.92
CA ALA A 61 3.65 -7.13 13.41
C ALA A 61 3.84 -8.66 13.41
N ASP A 62 3.36 -9.34 14.44
CA ASP A 62 3.48 -10.79 14.54
C ASP A 62 2.56 -11.50 13.54
N ALA A 63 1.34 -11.00 13.32
CA ALA A 63 0.46 -11.51 12.27
C ALA A 63 1.06 -11.32 10.88
N ALA A 64 1.67 -10.15 10.60
CA ALA A 64 2.36 -9.89 9.34
C ALA A 64 3.54 -10.86 9.13
N LYS A 65 4.35 -11.12 10.18
CA LYS A 65 5.45 -12.09 10.12
C LYS A 65 4.94 -13.52 9.86
N ALA A 66 3.88 -13.93 10.56
CA ALA A 66 3.29 -15.24 10.39
C ALA A 66 2.79 -15.44 8.96
N GLN A 67 2.03 -14.48 8.44
CA GLN A 67 1.50 -14.54 7.08
C GLN A 67 2.60 -14.51 6.02
N ALA A 68 3.65 -13.71 6.21
CA ALA A 68 4.82 -13.70 5.32
C ALA A 68 5.50 -15.08 5.32
N GLY A 69 5.70 -15.68 6.49
CA GLY A 69 6.30 -17.02 6.63
C GLY A 69 5.48 -18.11 5.94
N GLU A 70 4.15 -18.10 6.08
CA GLU A 70 3.25 -19.05 5.40
C GLU A 70 3.33 -18.95 3.87
N ASN A 71 3.59 -17.76 3.35
CA ASN A 71 3.71 -17.51 1.91
C ASN A 71 5.16 -17.56 1.39
N GLY A 72 6.14 -17.89 2.22
CA GLY A 72 7.55 -17.93 1.84
C GLY A 72 8.17 -16.54 1.58
N VAL A 73 7.52 -15.45 1.99
CA VAL A 73 7.96 -14.07 1.79
C VAL A 73 8.88 -13.63 2.93
N LYS A 74 9.98 -12.97 2.60
CA LYS A 74 10.85 -12.37 3.62
C LYS A 74 10.26 -11.07 4.13
N ILE A 75 10.19 -10.90 5.46
CA ILE A 75 9.73 -9.65 6.07
C ILE A 75 10.80 -9.07 7.02
N THR A 76 11.03 -7.77 6.91
CA THR A 76 11.87 -7.00 7.82
C THR A 76 10.99 -6.01 8.57
N VAL A 77 10.96 -6.10 9.91
CA VAL A 77 10.21 -5.17 10.77
C VAL A 77 11.16 -4.14 11.36
N ALA A 78 10.77 -2.87 11.27
CA ALA A 78 11.43 -1.73 11.88
C ALA A 78 10.47 -1.06 12.87
N ASP A 79 10.93 -0.86 14.09
CA ASP A 79 10.20 -0.20 15.18
C ASP A 79 10.64 1.26 15.28
N ALA A 80 9.75 2.19 14.95
CA ALA A 80 10.05 3.62 14.99
C ALA A 80 10.09 4.21 16.41
N GLN A 81 9.63 3.47 17.42
CA GLN A 81 9.67 3.88 18.82
C GLN A 81 8.98 5.23 19.10
N ASP A 82 7.87 5.48 18.39
CA ASP A 82 7.09 6.72 18.42
C ASP A 82 7.88 7.97 17.97
N ASP A 83 9.00 7.79 17.23
CA ASP A 83 9.83 8.85 16.66
C ASP A 83 9.66 8.91 15.13
N ALA A 84 9.07 9.99 14.62
CA ALA A 84 8.83 10.20 13.20
C ALA A 84 10.13 10.31 12.39
N SER A 85 11.20 10.89 12.97
CA SER A 85 12.51 11.00 12.31
C SER A 85 13.17 9.63 12.20
N LYS A 86 13.03 8.81 13.24
CA LYS A 86 13.47 7.42 13.20
C LYS A 86 12.67 6.64 12.15
N GLN A 87 11.35 6.83 12.08
CA GLN A 87 10.53 6.18 11.06
C GLN A 87 10.99 6.49 9.64
N ALA A 88 11.28 7.76 9.35
CA ALA A 88 11.82 8.16 8.05
C ALA A 88 13.14 7.46 7.74
N SER A 89 14.06 7.38 8.72
CA SER A 89 15.32 6.67 8.58
C SER A 89 15.14 5.16 8.40
N ASP A 90 14.18 4.57 9.10
CA ASP A 90 13.85 3.15 8.98
C ASP A 90 13.29 2.80 7.58
N VAL A 91 12.43 3.66 7.03
CA VAL A 91 11.90 3.49 5.66
C VAL A 91 13.02 3.65 4.64
N GLU A 92 13.91 4.64 4.78
CA GLU A 92 15.06 4.77 3.90
C GLU A 92 15.98 3.53 3.93
N ASN A 93 16.20 2.95 5.11
CA ASN A 93 16.94 1.70 5.24
C ASN A 93 16.26 0.52 4.54
N LEU A 94 14.92 0.43 4.58
CA LEU A 94 14.15 -0.59 3.85
C LEU A 94 14.29 -0.40 2.34
N ILE A 95 14.21 0.86 1.86
CA ILE A 95 14.43 1.21 0.45
C ILE A 95 15.84 0.78 0.00
N GLN A 96 16.88 1.08 0.81
CA GLN A 96 18.27 0.71 0.49
C GLN A 96 18.48 -0.81 0.46
N LYS A 97 17.72 -1.57 1.26
CA LYS A 97 17.72 -3.05 1.21
C LYS A 97 17.06 -3.61 -0.04
N GLY A 98 16.34 -2.78 -0.81
CA GLY A 98 15.68 -3.18 -2.03
C GLY A 98 14.46 -4.08 -1.79
N VAL A 99 13.66 -3.77 -0.77
CA VAL A 99 12.40 -4.48 -0.53
C VAL A 99 11.42 -4.25 -1.68
N ASP A 100 10.56 -5.21 -1.94
CA ASP A 100 9.60 -5.18 -3.05
C ASP A 100 8.29 -4.48 -2.69
N LEU A 101 8.02 -4.31 -1.40
CA LEU A 101 6.84 -3.65 -0.84
C LEU A 101 7.19 -3.06 0.52
N ILE A 102 6.64 -1.90 0.84
CA ILE A 102 6.71 -1.33 2.19
C ILE A 102 5.31 -1.22 2.77
N ILE A 103 5.12 -1.77 3.97
CA ILE A 103 3.93 -1.57 4.79
C ILE A 103 4.32 -0.56 5.88
N ILE A 104 3.54 0.49 6.05
CA ILE A 104 3.80 1.53 7.04
C ILE A 104 2.59 1.69 7.97
N ASN A 105 2.85 1.63 9.27
CA ASN A 105 1.96 2.19 10.29
C ASN A 105 2.57 3.54 10.74
N PRO A 106 2.04 4.68 10.28
CA PRO A 106 2.64 5.98 10.55
C PRO A 106 2.73 6.34 12.03
N VAL A 107 3.87 6.89 12.46
CA VAL A 107 3.96 7.60 13.75
C VAL A 107 3.09 8.84 13.70
N ASP A 108 3.23 9.60 12.60
CA ASP A 108 2.51 10.83 12.30
C ASP A 108 2.11 10.83 10.83
N SER A 109 0.83 11.08 10.57
CA SER A 109 0.24 10.97 9.22
C SER A 109 0.75 12.01 8.23
N ALA A 110 1.12 13.20 8.70
CA ALA A 110 1.64 14.26 7.85
C ALA A 110 3.14 14.08 7.57
N SER A 111 3.93 13.82 8.61
CA SER A 111 5.39 13.73 8.47
C SER A 111 5.85 12.49 7.72
N VAL A 112 5.08 11.39 7.70
CA VAL A 112 5.42 10.16 6.96
C VAL A 112 5.39 10.35 5.44
N THR A 113 4.73 11.39 4.93
CA THR A 113 4.60 11.68 3.49
C THR A 113 5.95 11.65 2.76
N SER A 114 6.98 12.26 3.34
CA SER A 114 8.31 12.30 2.71
C SER A 114 8.94 10.90 2.57
N ALA A 115 8.68 10.01 3.51
CA ALA A 115 9.15 8.63 3.45
C ALA A 115 8.38 7.82 2.39
N VAL A 116 7.07 8.05 2.25
CA VAL A 116 6.26 7.46 1.18
C VAL A 116 6.74 7.94 -0.18
N ASP A 117 6.97 9.26 -0.37
CA ASP A 117 7.50 9.82 -1.61
C ASP A 117 8.87 9.23 -1.97
N SER A 118 9.73 9.01 -0.98
CA SER A 118 11.04 8.36 -1.18
C SER A 118 10.92 6.94 -1.70
N ALA A 119 9.96 6.15 -1.20
CA ALA A 119 9.67 4.81 -1.68
C ALA A 119 9.09 4.84 -3.10
N ASN A 120 8.13 5.74 -3.37
CA ASN A 120 7.52 5.92 -4.68
C ASN A 120 8.55 6.31 -5.74
N ALA A 121 9.50 7.18 -5.42
CA ALA A 121 10.60 7.56 -6.32
C ALA A 121 11.50 6.38 -6.70
N LYS A 122 11.46 5.27 -5.95
CA LYS A 122 12.15 4.00 -6.25
C LYS A 122 11.22 2.94 -6.85
N ASN A 123 9.99 3.30 -7.19
CA ASN A 123 8.92 2.40 -7.65
C ASN A 123 8.62 1.26 -6.65
N ILE A 124 8.80 1.51 -5.36
CA ILE A 124 8.42 0.57 -4.30
C ILE A 124 7.00 0.92 -3.88
N PRO A 125 6.01 0.02 -4.07
CA PRO A 125 4.65 0.25 -3.65
C PRO A 125 4.57 0.36 -2.12
N VAL A 126 3.66 1.23 -1.65
CA VAL A 126 3.44 1.46 -0.23
C VAL A 126 2.01 1.10 0.15
N ILE A 127 1.84 0.36 1.24
CA ILE A 127 0.55 0.12 1.90
C ILE A 127 0.62 0.79 3.27
N THR A 128 -0.45 1.48 3.67
CA THR A 128 -0.59 1.99 5.03
C THR A 128 -1.55 1.15 5.84
N VAL A 129 -1.28 1.00 7.13
CA VAL A 129 -2.11 0.23 8.07
C VAL A 129 -2.44 1.07 9.30
N ASP A 130 -3.69 0.96 9.79
CA ASP A 130 -4.23 1.66 10.97
C ASP A 130 -4.29 3.20 10.81
N ARG A 131 -3.21 3.85 10.37
CA ARG A 131 -3.12 5.30 10.14
C ARG A 131 -2.79 5.59 8.69
N VAL A 132 -3.36 6.66 8.12
CA VAL A 132 -3.08 7.09 6.74
C VAL A 132 -1.76 7.85 6.65
N SER A 133 -1.20 7.93 5.43
CA SER A 133 -0.29 9.01 5.04
C SER A 133 -1.11 10.13 4.40
N GLU A 134 -0.86 11.38 4.78
CA GLU A 134 -1.57 12.54 4.22
C GLU A 134 -1.07 12.93 2.81
N GLY A 135 -0.06 12.23 2.30
CA GLY A 135 0.48 12.43 0.96
C GLY A 135 1.32 11.25 0.50
N GLY A 136 1.86 11.37 -0.72
CA GLY A 136 2.52 10.27 -1.42
C GLY A 136 1.51 9.30 -2.05
N GLU A 137 1.99 8.37 -2.85
CA GLU A 137 1.16 7.35 -3.49
C GLU A 137 1.09 6.09 -2.62
N VAL A 138 -0.11 5.78 -2.13
CA VAL A 138 -0.40 4.59 -1.32
C VAL A 138 -1.32 3.68 -2.12
N VAL A 139 -0.89 2.45 -2.40
CA VAL A 139 -1.65 1.50 -3.23
C VAL A 139 -2.83 0.87 -2.50
N ALA A 140 -2.79 0.82 -1.17
CA ALA A 140 -3.89 0.36 -0.32
C ALA A 140 -3.74 0.92 1.11
N HIS A 141 -4.89 1.21 1.74
CA HIS A 141 -4.98 1.53 3.17
C HIS A 141 -5.89 0.53 3.87
N ILE A 142 -5.44 -0.01 4.99
CA ILE A 142 -6.18 -1.02 5.76
C ILE A 142 -6.32 -0.51 7.19
N ALA A 143 -7.54 -0.20 7.59
CA ALA A 143 -7.85 0.32 8.92
C ALA A 143 -9.29 -0.01 9.34
N SER A 144 -9.61 0.27 10.60
CA SER A 144 -10.97 0.33 11.08
C SER A 144 -11.65 1.60 10.57
N ASP A 145 -12.99 1.59 10.48
CA ASP A 145 -13.76 2.83 10.33
C ASP A 145 -13.74 3.60 11.64
N ASN A 146 -12.75 4.47 11.78
CA ASN A 146 -12.50 5.20 13.01
C ASN A 146 -13.57 6.26 13.30
N ALA A 147 -14.11 6.90 12.27
CA ALA A 147 -15.18 7.89 12.42
C ALA A 147 -16.47 7.21 12.92
N ALA A 148 -16.86 6.10 12.31
CA ALA A 148 -18.00 5.32 12.79
C ALA A 148 -17.79 4.78 14.20
N GLY A 149 -16.57 4.33 14.52
CA GLY A 149 -16.22 3.88 15.87
C GLY A 149 -16.33 5.00 16.92
N GLY A 150 -15.91 6.22 16.57
CA GLY A 150 -16.08 7.42 17.40
C GLY A 150 -17.54 7.77 17.59
N ALA A 151 -18.33 7.80 16.52
CA ALA A 151 -19.77 8.07 16.58
C ALA A 151 -20.53 7.08 17.48
N LEU A 152 -20.26 5.78 17.33
CA LEU A 152 -20.84 4.73 18.18
C LEU A 152 -20.50 4.94 19.66
N ALA A 153 -19.28 5.38 19.98
CA ALA A 153 -18.90 5.70 21.36
C ALA A 153 -19.69 6.91 21.88
N GLY A 154 -19.88 7.94 21.07
CA GLY A 154 -20.73 9.10 21.39
C GLY A 154 -22.18 8.70 21.61
N GLU A 155 -22.78 7.95 20.69
CA GLU A 155 -24.15 7.42 20.80
C GLU A 155 -24.35 6.65 22.11
N TYR A 156 -23.39 5.77 22.44
CA TYR A 156 -23.46 5.02 23.67
C TYR A 156 -23.36 5.92 24.92
N LEU A 157 -22.44 6.90 24.93
CA LEU A 157 -22.32 7.85 26.00
C LEU A 157 -23.64 8.60 26.26
N MET A 158 -24.32 9.06 25.19
CA MET A 158 -25.60 9.78 25.29
C MET A 158 -26.73 8.94 25.92
N THR A 159 -26.60 7.62 25.96
CA THR A 159 -27.53 6.75 26.69
C THR A 159 -27.28 6.72 28.19
N LEU A 160 -26.11 7.20 28.64
CA LEU A 160 -25.65 7.11 30.04
C LEU A 160 -25.72 8.43 30.79
N ILE A 161 -25.81 9.56 30.08
CA ILE A 161 -25.76 10.91 30.68
C ILE A 161 -27.00 11.73 30.30
N GLU A 162 -27.25 12.80 31.05
CA GLU A 162 -28.31 13.78 30.76
C GLU A 162 -27.75 14.96 29.95
N GLU A 163 -28.61 15.66 29.21
CA GLU A 163 -28.26 16.87 28.47
C GLU A 163 -27.60 17.91 29.39
N GLY A 164 -26.49 18.48 28.93
CA GLY A 164 -25.71 19.45 29.71
C GLY A 164 -24.71 18.85 30.68
N THR A 165 -24.53 17.52 30.70
CA THR A 165 -23.49 16.87 31.52
C THR A 165 -22.12 17.21 30.97
N GLU A 166 -21.20 17.69 31.82
CA GLU A 166 -19.81 17.91 31.44
C GLU A 166 -19.06 16.57 31.34
N VAL A 167 -18.35 16.35 30.20
CA VAL A 167 -17.56 15.17 29.95
C VAL A 167 -16.13 15.54 29.60
N ALA A 168 -15.18 14.63 29.86
CA ALA A 168 -13.79 14.78 29.45
C ALA A 168 -13.43 13.71 28.40
N MET A 169 -12.85 14.13 27.29
CA MET A 169 -12.36 13.23 26.23
C MET A 169 -10.84 13.17 26.23
N LEU A 170 -10.28 11.97 26.25
CA LEU A 170 -8.86 11.72 26.03
C LEU A 170 -8.63 11.44 24.55
N GLU A 171 -8.17 12.44 23.81
CA GLU A 171 -8.13 12.44 22.34
C GLU A 171 -7.10 11.48 21.73
N GLY A 172 -6.05 11.12 22.47
CA GLY A 172 -4.95 10.29 21.96
C GLY A 172 -3.87 11.13 21.26
N VAL A 173 -3.13 10.50 20.31
CA VAL A 173 -1.98 11.13 19.63
C VAL A 173 -2.48 12.01 18.51
N ALA A 174 -2.21 13.32 18.57
CA ALA A 174 -2.70 14.32 17.59
C ALA A 174 -2.23 14.04 16.13
N GLY A 175 -1.01 13.52 15.93
CA GLY A 175 -0.49 13.15 14.61
C GLY A 175 -1.12 11.87 14.01
N SER A 176 -1.94 11.14 14.78
CA SER A 176 -2.60 9.92 14.33
C SER A 176 -3.94 10.24 13.66
N SER A 177 -4.09 9.93 12.36
CA SER A 177 -5.38 10.04 11.67
C SER A 177 -6.48 9.25 12.39
N ALA A 178 -6.18 8.03 12.82
CA ALA A 178 -7.12 7.18 13.53
C ALA A 178 -7.63 7.82 14.85
N ALA A 179 -6.80 8.61 15.55
CA ALA A 179 -7.23 9.32 16.76
C ALA A 179 -8.10 10.52 16.39
N ARG A 180 -7.74 11.29 15.38
CA ARG A 180 -8.54 12.42 14.89
C ARG A 180 -9.91 11.97 14.41
N ASP A 181 -9.96 10.95 13.54
CA ASP A 181 -11.22 10.43 12.99
C ASP A 181 -12.16 9.93 14.08
N ARG A 182 -11.64 9.24 15.13
CA ARG A 182 -12.45 8.83 16.28
C ARG A 182 -12.95 10.02 17.09
N GLY A 183 -12.09 11.05 17.27
CA GLY A 183 -12.48 12.29 17.95
C GLY A 183 -13.59 13.03 17.20
N GLU A 184 -13.42 13.21 15.89
CA GLU A 184 -14.42 13.85 15.03
C GLU A 184 -15.75 13.07 15.00
N GLY A 185 -15.68 11.73 14.88
CA GLY A 185 -16.86 10.88 14.94
C GLY A 185 -17.59 11.00 16.27
N PHE A 186 -16.87 11.01 17.38
CA PHE A 186 -17.45 11.19 18.73
C PHE A 186 -18.13 12.56 18.87
N LEU A 187 -17.43 13.64 18.52
CA LEU A 187 -17.95 15.01 18.61
C LEU A 187 -19.17 15.24 17.72
N SER A 188 -19.25 14.58 16.58
CA SER A 188 -20.40 14.68 15.66
C SER A 188 -21.73 14.25 16.30
N VAL A 189 -21.68 13.55 17.44
CA VAL A 189 -22.86 13.03 18.16
C VAL A 189 -23.10 13.79 19.46
N VAL A 190 -22.04 14.27 20.14
CA VAL A 190 -22.16 14.83 21.50
C VAL A 190 -22.17 16.37 21.55
N ASP A 191 -21.79 17.04 20.46
CA ASP A 191 -21.90 18.50 20.25
C ASP A 191 -23.29 18.86 19.69
#